data_afb68ff6280acaee2c1a208b9995880e
#
_entry.id   afb68ff6280acaee2c1a208b9995880e
#
_cell.length_a   1.000
_cell.length_b   1.000
_cell.length_c   1.000
_cell.angle_alpha   90.00
_cell.angle_beta   90.00
_cell.angle_gamma   90.00
#
_symmetry.space_group_name_H-M   'P 1'
#
loop_
_entity.id
_entity.type
_entity.pdbx_description
1 polymer ?
#
loop_
_entity_poly.entity_id
_entity_poly.type
_entity_poly.pdbx_seq_one_letter_code
_entity_poly.pdbx_strand_id
1 'polypeptide(L)'
;NPNKNIEALSYLQVERAVNSEYFTQDVVFSGNVNSFTIDSSYEVKAYIIVFPADFSQNRRYEVTITETGAFTLTRPEADVDANFTEAFMQYGFIVHGLPADPALEASLGSVVFQASSLSTAESSKTSFKTYPNPTQDNWTIKTQNIEISDINVYNVFGKNVLSISPKASQASIDATNLTTGLYFAEIKTANRTETVKLVKK
;
A
#
# COMPACT_ATOMS: atom_id res chain seq x y z
N ASN A 1 16.25 -31.81 18.39
CA ASN A 1 17.62 -31.37 18.12
C ASN A 1 17.83 -30.02 18.81
N PRO A 2 18.54 -29.97 19.94
CA PRO A 2 18.70 -28.73 20.75
C PRO A 2 19.48 -27.62 20.02
N ASN A 3 20.11 -27.91 18.91
CA ASN A 3 20.90 -26.95 18.12
C ASN A 3 20.20 -26.47 16.87
N LYS A 4 18.91 -26.72 16.70
CA LYS A 4 18.16 -26.26 15.53
C LYS A 4 17.40 -24.99 15.88
N ASN A 5 17.72 -23.90 15.19
CA ASN A 5 16.95 -22.65 15.29
C ASN A 5 15.49 -22.89 14.89
N ILE A 6 14.60 -22.19 15.57
CA ILE A 6 13.17 -22.16 15.30
C ILE A 6 12.74 -20.72 14.94
N GLU A 7 11.67 -20.61 14.19
CA GLU A 7 10.93 -19.37 14.03
C GLU A 7 9.61 -19.49 14.80
N ALA A 8 9.36 -18.53 15.68
CA ALA A 8 8.07 -18.35 16.32
C ALA A 8 7.40 -17.12 15.72
N LEU A 9 6.20 -17.33 15.15
CA LEU A 9 5.44 -16.28 14.49
C LEU A 9 4.21 -15.91 15.30
N SER A 10 4.00 -14.62 15.47
CA SER A 10 2.74 -14.04 15.95
C SER A 10 2.18 -13.17 14.83
N TYR A 11 0.96 -13.44 14.34
CA TYR A 11 0.43 -12.76 13.18
C TYR A 11 -1.07 -12.54 13.21
N LEU A 12 -1.49 -11.57 12.38
CA LEU A 12 -2.85 -11.40 11.91
C LEU A 12 -2.90 -11.73 10.41
N GLN A 13 -4.04 -12.19 9.94
CA GLN A 13 -4.25 -12.54 8.54
C GLN A 13 -5.33 -11.66 7.91
N VAL A 14 -5.06 -11.26 6.68
CA VAL A 14 -5.97 -10.50 5.82
C VAL A 14 -6.25 -11.33 4.57
N GLU A 15 -7.51 -11.37 4.15
CA GLU A 15 -7.95 -12.11 2.96
C GLU A 15 -8.35 -11.15 1.85
N ARG A 16 -7.88 -11.40 0.63
CA ARG A 16 -8.20 -10.57 -0.54
C ARG A 16 -9.70 -10.51 -0.85
N ALA A 17 -10.42 -11.59 -0.62
CA ALA A 17 -11.87 -11.66 -0.83
C ALA A 17 -12.65 -10.64 0.03
N VAL A 18 -12.08 -10.21 1.16
CA VAL A 18 -12.71 -9.28 2.12
C VAL A 18 -12.06 -7.90 2.08
N ASN A 19 -10.75 -7.84 1.88
CA ASN A 19 -9.92 -6.63 2.02
C ASN A 19 -9.05 -6.44 0.77
N SER A 20 -9.67 -6.30 -0.40
CA SER A 20 -8.95 -6.22 -1.69
C SER A 20 -7.96 -5.06 -1.79
N GLU A 21 -8.18 -3.97 -1.05
CA GLU A 21 -7.33 -2.78 -1.02
C GLU A 21 -5.90 -3.08 -0.56
N TYR A 22 -5.71 -4.05 0.34
CA TYR A 22 -4.36 -4.46 0.78
C TYR A 22 -3.57 -5.23 -0.28
N PHE A 23 -4.18 -5.56 -1.42
CA PHE A 23 -3.56 -6.34 -2.49
C PHE A 23 -3.37 -5.56 -3.80
N THR A 24 -3.82 -4.30 -3.82
CA THR A 24 -3.80 -3.43 -4.99
C THR A 24 -3.06 -2.12 -4.77
N GLN A 25 -2.39 -1.98 -3.63
CA GLN A 25 -1.65 -0.78 -3.23
C GLN A 25 -0.43 -1.19 -2.40
N ASP A 26 0.48 -0.23 -2.18
CA ASP A 26 1.51 -0.40 -1.16
C ASP A 26 0.85 -0.66 0.21
N VAL A 27 1.38 -1.61 0.93
CA VAL A 27 0.94 -1.92 2.29
C VAL A 27 2.04 -1.55 3.27
N VAL A 28 1.69 -0.80 4.30
CA VAL A 28 2.61 -0.38 5.36
C VAL A 28 2.20 -1.02 6.67
N PHE A 29 3.12 -1.79 7.25
CA PHE A 29 3.04 -2.28 8.60
C PHE A 29 3.98 -1.45 9.47
N SER A 30 3.42 -0.73 10.44
CA SER A 30 4.19 0.16 11.31
C SER A 30 3.75 0.06 12.77
N GLY A 31 4.63 0.42 13.66
CA GLY A 31 4.37 0.42 15.10
C GLY A 31 5.54 1.03 15.88
N ASN A 32 5.47 0.88 17.19
CA ASN A 32 6.52 1.33 18.09
C ASN A 32 6.92 0.22 19.07
N VAL A 33 8.22 0.06 19.27
CA VAL A 33 8.80 -0.85 20.27
C VAL A 33 8.99 -0.09 21.56
N ASN A 34 8.24 -0.44 22.59
CA ASN A 34 8.28 0.23 23.89
C ASN A 34 9.35 -0.32 24.81
N SER A 35 9.68 -1.61 24.68
CA SER A 35 10.74 -2.27 25.43
C SER A 35 11.41 -3.31 24.56
N PHE A 36 12.73 -3.39 24.64
CA PHE A 36 13.55 -4.37 23.93
C PHE A 36 14.62 -4.87 24.89
N THR A 37 14.37 -5.99 25.52
CA THR A 37 15.26 -6.61 26.51
C THR A 37 15.58 -8.06 26.18
N ILE A 38 15.14 -8.53 25.00
CA ILE A 38 15.37 -9.92 24.56
C ILE A 38 16.85 -10.24 24.46
N ASP A 39 17.24 -11.45 24.84
CA ASP A 39 18.62 -11.91 24.76
C ASP A 39 19.14 -11.88 23.32
N SER A 40 20.41 -11.52 23.16
CA SER A 40 21.07 -11.32 21.87
C SER A 40 21.19 -12.61 21.03
N SER A 41 20.91 -13.78 21.57
CA SER A 41 20.81 -15.03 20.83
C SER A 41 19.52 -15.15 19.98
N TYR A 42 18.59 -14.22 20.17
CA TYR A 42 17.35 -14.14 19.42
C TYR A 42 17.33 -12.94 18.48
N GLU A 43 16.88 -13.17 17.25
CA GLU A 43 16.59 -12.13 16.28
C GLU A 43 15.08 -11.86 16.25
N VAL A 44 14.69 -10.59 16.26
CA VAL A 44 13.29 -10.16 16.18
C VAL A 44 13.07 -9.41 14.87
N LYS A 45 12.01 -9.74 14.16
CA LYS A 45 11.61 -9.06 12.92
C LYS A 45 10.13 -8.72 12.92
N ALA A 46 9.79 -7.57 12.34
CA ALA A 46 8.45 -7.35 11.81
C ALA A 46 8.40 -7.90 10.39
N TYR A 47 7.27 -8.48 9.98
CA TYR A 47 7.14 -9.10 8.67
C TYR A 47 5.78 -8.91 8.04
N ILE A 48 5.75 -8.98 6.71
CA ILE A 48 4.58 -9.19 5.86
C ILE A 48 4.89 -10.39 4.97
N ILE A 49 4.01 -11.38 4.95
CA ILE A 49 4.09 -12.53 4.03
C ILE A 49 2.82 -12.60 3.22
N VAL A 50 2.93 -12.78 1.91
CA VAL A 50 1.80 -12.97 1.01
C VAL A 50 1.82 -14.36 0.39
N PHE A 51 0.63 -14.93 0.21
CA PHE A 51 0.43 -16.28 -0.29
C PHE A 51 -0.63 -16.33 -1.39
N PRO A 52 -0.49 -17.21 -2.39
CA PRO A 52 -1.58 -17.59 -3.27
C PRO A 52 -2.61 -18.45 -2.50
N ALA A 53 -3.75 -18.71 -3.13
CA ALA A 53 -4.86 -19.46 -2.51
C ALA A 53 -4.49 -20.93 -2.11
N ASP A 54 -3.52 -21.52 -2.78
CA ASP A 54 -3.05 -22.89 -2.55
C ASP A 54 -1.85 -22.96 -1.59
N PHE A 55 -1.34 -21.81 -1.11
CA PHE A 55 -0.16 -21.73 -0.24
C PHE A 55 1.10 -22.40 -0.81
N SER A 56 1.18 -22.63 -2.13
CA SER A 56 2.28 -23.33 -2.79
C SER A 56 3.62 -22.60 -2.71
N GLN A 57 3.57 -21.29 -2.54
CA GLN A 57 4.73 -20.40 -2.44
C GLN A 57 4.40 -19.19 -1.56
N ASN A 58 5.39 -18.36 -1.26
CA ASN A 58 5.17 -17.10 -0.56
C ASN A 58 6.20 -16.04 -0.96
N ARG A 59 5.86 -14.79 -0.69
CA ARG A 59 6.80 -13.67 -0.70
C ARG A 59 6.83 -13.05 0.67
N ARG A 60 8.02 -12.79 1.18
CA ARG A 60 8.26 -12.29 2.52
C ARG A 60 9.00 -10.96 2.47
N TYR A 61 8.50 -10.00 3.23
CA TYR A 61 9.08 -8.69 3.47
C TYR A 61 9.36 -8.60 4.95
N GLU A 62 10.55 -8.14 5.35
CA GLU A 62 10.99 -8.15 6.73
C GLU A 62 11.78 -6.88 7.07
N VAL A 63 11.70 -6.44 8.31
CA VAL A 63 12.59 -5.48 8.92
C VAL A 63 13.04 -5.99 10.28
N THR A 64 14.36 -6.02 10.53
CA THR A 64 14.92 -6.44 11.80
C THR A 64 14.70 -5.34 12.85
N ILE A 65 14.25 -5.74 14.04
CA ILE A 65 14.04 -4.90 15.20
C ILE A 65 15.21 -5.15 16.16
N THR A 66 15.97 -4.11 16.47
CA THR A 66 17.19 -4.21 17.32
C THR A 66 17.13 -3.37 18.58
N GLU A 67 16.16 -2.44 18.66
CA GLU A 67 16.05 -1.50 19.78
C GLU A 67 14.62 -0.97 19.92
N THR A 68 14.39 -0.15 20.93
CA THR A 68 13.14 0.59 21.12
C THR A 68 13.02 1.69 20.07
N GLY A 69 11.77 2.02 19.69
CA GLY A 69 11.47 3.08 18.73
C GLY A 69 10.49 2.66 17.65
N ALA A 70 10.26 3.55 16.71
CA ALA A 70 9.34 3.31 15.61
C ALA A 70 9.94 2.36 14.56
N PHE A 71 9.13 1.48 14.02
CA PHE A 71 9.47 0.69 12.83
C PHE A 71 8.44 0.91 11.73
N THR A 72 8.86 0.72 10.49
CA THR A 72 8.02 0.76 9.31
C THR A 72 8.52 -0.27 8.31
N LEU A 73 7.60 -1.10 7.83
CA LEU A 73 7.84 -2.10 6.80
C LEU A 73 6.84 -1.88 5.66
N THR A 74 7.33 -1.77 4.44
CA THR A 74 6.49 -1.57 3.26
C THR A 74 6.57 -2.78 2.34
N ARG A 75 5.42 -3.29 1.92
CA ARG A 75 5.27 -4.20 0.81
C ARG A 75 4.78 -3.39 -0.39
N PRO A 76 5.61 -3.18 -1.45
CA PRO A 76 5.23 -2.36 -2.61
C PRO A 76 4.23 -3.08 -3.52
N GLU A 77 3.32 -2.32 -4.11
CA GLU A 77 2.40 -2.83 -5.16
C GLU A 77 3.17 -3.36 -6.38
N ALA A 78 4.30 -2.72 -6.73
CA ALA A 78 5.13 -3.11 -7.88
C ALA A 78 5.66 -4.55 -7.82
N ASP A 79 5.66 -5.17 -6.63
CA ASP A 79 6.05 -6.57 -6.45
C ASP A 79 4.92 -7.57 -6.79
N VAL A 80 3.75 -7.06 -7.19
CA VAL A 80 2.66 -7.90 -7.68
C VAL A 80 3.01 -8.44 -9.06
N ASP A 81 3.16 -9.75 -9.16
CA ASP A 81 3.54 -10.47 -10.37
C ASP A 81 2.31 -11.16 -10.97
N ALA A 82 2.17 -11.11 -12.29
CA ALA A 82 1.08 -11.79 -13.00
C ALA A 82 1.03 -13.31 -12.76
N ASN A 83 2.16 -13.92 -12.38
CA ASN A 83 2.28 -15.35 -12.08
C ASN A 83 2.08 -15.68 -10.58
N PHE A 84 1.84 -14.67 -9.74
CA PHE A 84 1.64 -14.83 -8.31
C PHE A 84 0.38 -14.08 -7.87
N THR A 85 -0.76 -14.75 -7.96
CA THR A 85 -2.05 -14.17 -7.51
C THR A 85 -2.14 -14.30 -6.00
N GLU A 86 -1.88 -13.22 -5.29
CA GLU A 86 -2.00 -13.15 -3.84
C GLU A 86 -3.46 -13.30 -3.40
N ALA A 87 -3.71 -14.18 -2.45
CA ALA A 87 -5.03 -14.42 -1.85
C ALA A 87 -5.06 -14.11 -0.35
N PHE A 88 -3.94 -14.32 0.33
CA PHE A 88 -3.79 -14.10 1.76
C PHE A 88 -2.55 -13.28 2.06
N MET A 89 -2.63 -12.44 3.08
CA MET A 89 -1.52 -11.69 3.64
C MET A 89 -1.49 -11.91 5.14
N GLN A 90 -0.33 -12.28 5.66
CA GLN A 90 -0.06 -12.35 7.09
C GLN A 90 0.96 -11.26 7.45
N TYR A 91 0.77 -10.61 8.58
CA TYR A 91 1.70 -9.61 9.11
C TYR A 91 1.82 -9.72 10.61
N GLY A 92 2.98 -9.43 11.12
CA GLY A 92 3.23 -9.56 12.56
C GLY A 92 4.71 -9.59 12.88
N PHE A 93 5.08 -10.41 13.85
CA PHE A 93 6.44 -10.49 14.37
C PHE A 93 6.97 -11.91 14.35
N ILE A 94 8.26 -12.02 14.08
CA ILE A 94 9.03 -13.27 14.11
C ILE A 94 10.07 -13.13 15.21
N VAL A 95 10.21 -14.16 16.03
CA VAL A 95 11.37 -14.38 16.87
C VAL A 95 12.10 -15.63 16.34
N HIS A 96 13.33 -15.46 15.94
CA HIS A 96 14.20 -16.50 15.43
C HIS A 96 15.36 -16.77 16.38
N GLY A 97 15.58 -18.00 16.76
CA GLY A 97 16.65 -18.39 17.70
C GLY A 97 16.56 -19.85 18.10
N LEU A 98 17.34 -20.24 19.09
CA LEU A 98 17.26 -21.58 19.67
C LEU A 98 15.94 -21.77 20.45
N PRO A 99 15.44 -23.00 20.57
CA PRO A 99 14.31 -23.28 21.44
C PRO A 99 14.59 -22.79 22.88
N ALA A 100 13.69 -21.96 23.39
CA ALA A 100 13.81 -21.43 24.75
C ALA A 100 13.57 -22.55 25.77
N ASP A 101 14.42 -22.61 26.80
CA ASP A 101 14.14 -23.41 27.99
C ASP A 101 13.13 -22.64 28.87
N PRO A 102 11.93 -23.17 29.16
CA PRO A 102 10.96 -22.52 30.00
C PRO A 102 11.49 -22.15 31.38
N ALA A 103 12.47 -22.86 31.89
CA ALA A 103 13.11 -22.55 33.21
C ALA A 103 13.94 -21.25 33.15
N LEU A 104 14.33 -20.79 31.97
CA LEU A 104 15.12 -19.58 31.73
C LEU A 104 14.28 -18.39 31.25
N GLU A 105 12.95 -18.52 31.13
CA GLU A 105 12.07 -17.51 30.55
C GLU A 105 12.32 -16.09 31.14
N ALA A 106 12.45 -15.98 32.46
CA ALA A 106 12.70 -14.70 33.14
C ALA A 106 14.03 -14.03 32.75
N SER A 107 15.02 -14.80 32.28
CA SER A 107 16.36 -14.31 31.89
C SER A 107 16.47 -14.02 30.40
N LEU A 108 15.56 -14.55 29.58
CA LEU A 108 15.59 -14.36 28.12
C LEU A 108 15.07 -12.99 27.67
N GLY A 109 14.43 -12.26 28.60
CA GLY A 109 13.88 -10.94 28.30
C GLY A 109 12.66 -10.98 27.38
N SER A 110 12.32 -9.81 26.83
CA SER A 110 11.12 -9.68 25.98
C SER A 110 11.21 -8.49 25.04
N VAL A 111 10.33 -8.48 24.05
CA VAL A 111 10.06 -7.30 23.24
C VAL A 111 8.59 -6.92 23.41
N VAL A 112 8.34 -5.66 23.77
CA VAL A 112 7.00 -5.13 23.97
C VAL A 112 6.69 -4.12 22.87
N PHE A 113 5.68 -4.44 22.08
CA PHE A 113 5.17 -3.55 21.05
C PHE A 113 3.97 -2.77 21.56
N GLN A 114 3.92 -1.48 21.24
CA GLN A 114 2.65 -0.74 21.29
C GLN A 114 1.78 -1.20 20.11
N ALA A 115 0.46 -0.99 20.21
CA ALA A 115 -0.46 -1.36 19.15
C ALA A 115 0.10 -0.94 17.78
N SER A 116 0.33 -1.93 16.93
CA SER A 116 0.81 -1.76 15.57
C SER A 116 -0.37 -1.67 14.60
N SER A 117 -0.20 -0.99 13.49
CA SER A 117 -1.22 -0.86 12.46
C SER A 117 -0.74 -1.41 11.14
N LEU A 118 -1.63 -2.11 10.44
CA LEU A 118 -1.52 -2.34 9.01
C LEU A 118 -2.37 -1.28 8.31
N SER A 119 -1.77 -0.55 7.39
CA SER A 119 -2.47 0.40 6.54
C SER A 119 -2.06 0.15 5.09
N THR A 120 -2.96 0.44 4.15
CA THR A 120 -2.49 0.74 2.81
C THR A 120 -1.73 2.05 2.92
N ALA A 121 -0.48 2.09 2.45
CA ALA A 121 0.10 3.39 2.18
C ALA A 121 -0.93 4.08 1.28
N GLU A 122 -1.46 5.20 1.73
CA GLU A 122 -1.81 6.17 0.73
C GLU A 122 -0.47 6.42 0.01
N SER A 123 -0.22 5.65 -1.06
CA SER A 123 0.72 5.99 -2.09
C SER A 123 0.47 7.46 -2.26
N SER A 124 1.45 8.33 -1.96
CA SER A 124 1.27 9.77 -1.95
C SER A 124 0.33 10.06 -3.09
N LYS A 125 -0.97 10.19 -2.75
CA LYS A 125 -1.99 10.38 -3.78
C LYS A 125 -1.49 11.59 -4.47
N THR A 126 -0.98 11.41 -5.67
CA THR A 126 -0.70 12.56 -6.51
C THR A 126 -2.04 13.22 -6.58
N SER A 127 -2.24 14.19 -5.67
CA SER A 127 -3.55 14.75 -5.43
C SER A 127 -3.84 15.58 -6.67
N PHE A 128 -4.53 14.98 -7.64
CA PHE A 128 -5.05 15.72 -8.79
C PHE A 128 -6.08 16.68 -8.23
N LYS A 129 -5.71 17.94 -8.14
CA LYS A 129 -6.66 18.99 -7.80
C LYS A 129 -7.39 19.37 -9.07
N THR A 130 -8.70 19.24 -9.04
CA THR A 130 -9.58 19.63 -10.14
C THR A 130 -10.44 20.80 -9.72
N TYR A 131 -10.33 21.91 -10.42
CA TYR A 131 -11.09 23.12 -10.13
C TYR A 131 -11.32 23.98 -11.38
N PRO A 132 -12.44 24.73 -11.41
CA PRO A 132 -13.62 24.55 -10.59
C PRO A 132 -14.31 23.21 -10.91
N ASN A 133 -14.87 22.55 -9.91
CA ASN A 133 -15.69 21.37 -10.11
C ASN A 133 -16.85 21.41 -9.10
N PRO A 134 -18.09 21.70 -9.56
CA PRO A 134 -18.58 21.83 -10.95
C PRO A 134 -18.06 23.04 -11.73
N THR A 135 -18.09 22.94 -13.08
CA THR A 135 -17.75 24.05 -14.01
C THR A 135 -18.86 24.34 -15.00
N GLN A 136 -18.81 25.54 -15.59
CA GLN A 136 -19.59 25.91 -16.79
C GLN A 136 -18.72 25.86 -18.06
N ASP A 137 -17.41 26.18 -17.96
CA ASP A 137 -16.54 26.36 -19.12
C ASP A 137 -15.38 25.37 -19.14
N ASN A 138 -14.52 25.38 -18.12
CA ASN A 138 -13.27 24.61 -18.12
C ASN A 138 -13.03 23.90 -16.78
N TRP A 139 -12.43 22.73 -16.80
CA TRP A 139 -11.78 22.11 -15.64
C TRP A 139 -10.28 22.30 -15.74
N THR A 140 -9.64 22.78 -14.67
CA THR A 140 -8.20 22.73 -14.52
C THR A 140 -7.82 21.53 -13.68
N ILE A 141 -6.96 20.66 -14.21
CA ILE A 141 -6.36 19.56 -13.46
C ILE A 141 -4.91 19.93 -13.17
N LYS A 142 -4.52 19.86 -11.89
CA LYS A 142 -3.17 20.17 -11.43
C LYS A 142 -2.62 19.04 -10.58
N THR A 143 -1.35 18.69 -10.80
CA THR A 143 -0.57 17.74 -9.99
C THR A 143 0.44 18.47 -9.11
N GLN A 144 1.01 17.77 -8.13
CA GLN A 144 2.20 18.24 -7.40
C GLN A 144 3.46 17.73 -8.09
N ASN A 145 4.00 18.51 -9.05
CA ASN A 145 5.27 18.28 -9.74
C ASN A 145 5.38 16.96 -10.55
N ILE A 146 4.27 16.37 -10.94
CA ILE A 146 4.25 15.18 -11.82
C ILE A 146 3.68 15.58 -13.18
N GLU A 147 4.35 15.16 -14.25
CA GLU A 147 3.89 15.38 -15.60
C GLU A 147 2.67 14.52 -15.92
N ILE A 148 1.60 15.14 -16.41
CA ILE A 148 0.44 14.46 -16.97
C ILE A 148 0.75 14.14 -18.43
N SER A 149 0.83 12.85 -18.76
CA SER A 149 1.05 12.42 -20.15
C SER A 149 -0.22 12.56 -20.99
N ASP A 150 -1.33 12.03 -20.49
CA ASP A 150 -2.60 12.01 -21.21
C ASP A 150 -3.79 12.21 -20.26
N ILE A 151 -4.85 12.81 -20.79
CA ILE A 151 -6.16 12.91 -20.14
C ILE A 151 -7.23 12.50 -21.15
N ASN A 152 -8.02 11.49 -20.78
CA ASN A 152 -9.19 11.05 -21.56
C ASN A 152 -10.44 11.31 -20.75
N VAL A 153 -11.41 12.01 -21.33
CA VAL A 153 -12.68 12.32 -20.66
C VAL A 153 -13.79 11.44 -21.25
N TYR A 154 -14.53 10.80 -20.37
CA TYR A 154 -15.63 9.90 -20.71
C TYR A 154 -16.95 10.42 -20.14
N ASN A 155 -18.03 10.23 -20.85
CA ASN A 155 -19.38 10.44 -20.30
C ASN A 155 -19.84 9.22 -19.48
N VAL A 156 -21.03 9.30 -18.87
CA VAL A 156 -21.61 8.22 -18.06
C VAL A 156 -21.86 6.91 -18.80
N PHE A 157 -21.88 6.92 -20.14
CA PHE A 157 -22.02 5.73 -20.97
C PHE A 157 -20.67 5.12 -21.37
N GLY A 158 -19.54 5.64 -20.84
CA GLY A 158 -18.19 5.19 -21.19
C GLY A 158 -17.68 5.65 -22.55
N LYS A 159 -18.42 6.55 -23.24
CA LYS A 159 -17.96 7.12 -24.51
C LYS A 159 -16.89 8.17 -24.24
N ASN A 160 -15.72 8.05 -24.88
CA ASN A 160 -14.71 9.09 -24.87
C ASN A 160 -15.24 10.33 -25.62
N VAL A 161 -15.23 11.49 -24.96
CA VAL A 161 -15.74 12.75 -25.47
C VAL A 161 -14.64 13.80 -25.69
N LEU A 162 -13.46 13.60 -25.08
CA LEU A 162 -12.31 14.47 -25.22
C LEU A 162 -11.02 13.76 -24.83
N SER A 163 -9.92 14.01 -25.56
CA SER A 163 -8.59 13.52 -25.23
C SER A 163 -7.56 14.61 -25.44
N ILE A 164 -6.65 14.79 -24.48
CA ILE A 164 -5.54 15.74 -24.56
C ILE A 164 -4.27 15.10 -24.00
N SER A 165 -3.10 15.52 -24.49
CA SER A 165 -1.77 15.08 -24.04
C SER A 165 -0.94 16.32 -23.61
N PRO A 166 -1.16 16.85 -22.41
CA PRO A 166 -0.62 18.15 -22.00
C PRO A 166 0.89 18.16 -21.80
N LYS A 167 1.51 17.04 -21.42
CA LYS A 167 2.93 16.92 -21.08
C LYS A 167 3.39 18.01 -20.09
N ALA A 168 2.58 18.26 -19.08
CA ALA A 168 2.80 19.30 -18.08
C ALA A 168 2.17 18.89 -16.73
N SER A 169 2.55 19.57 -15.65
CA SER A 169 1.97 19.34 -14.32
C SER A 169 0.59 19.97 -14.13
N GLN A 170 0.10 20.70 -15.14
CA GLN A 170 -1.23 21.30 -15.15
C GLN A 170 -1.82 21.25 -16.55
N ALA A 171 -3.12 20.99 -16.63
CA ALA A 171 -3.88 20.97 -17.88
C ALA A 171 -5.23 21.67 -17.71
N SER A 172 -5.69 22.35 -18.76
CA SER A 172 -7.05 22.88 -18.86
C SER A 172 -7.85 22.03 -19.85
N ILE A 173 -9.05 21.63 -19.44
CA ILE A 173 -9.98 20.85 -20.24
C ILE A 173 -11.15 21.77 -20.60
N ASP A 174 -11.31 22.08 -21.88
CA ASP A 174 -12.44 22.87 -22.37
C ASP A 174 -13.72 22.02 -22.37
N ALA A 175 -14.68 22.44 -21.55
CA ALA A 175 -15.98 21.79 -21.42
C ALA A 175 -17.13 22.57 -22.06
N THR A 176 -16.85 23.66 -22.77
CA THR A 176 -17.88 24.56 -23.32
C THR A 176 -18.86 23.85 -24.24
N ASN A 177 -18.38 22.88 -25.03
CA ASN A 177 -19.18 22.08 -25.96
C ASN A 177 -19.76 20.79 -25.35
N LEU A 178 -19.54 20.55 -24.05
CA LEU A 178 -20.08 19.39 -23.36
C LEU A 178 -21.46 19.72 -22.76
N THR A 179 -22.36 18.75 -22.81
CA THR A 179 -23.68 18.89 -22.16
C THR A 179 -23.55 18.86 -20.64
N THR A 180 -24.48 19.53 -19.94
CA THR A 180 -24.59 19.41 -18.47
C THR A 180 -24.68 17.96 -18.05
N GLY A 181 -23.87 17.57 -17.07
CA GLY A 181 -23.85 16.18 -16.63
C GLY A 181 -22.57 15.78 -15.88
N LEU A 182 -22.46 14.49 -15.66
CA LEU A 182 -21.34 13.84 -14.99
C LEU A 182 -20.39 13.24 -16.05
N TYR A 183 -19.10 13.45 -15.81
CA TYR A 183 -17.99 12.96 -16.63
C TYR A 183 -16.92 12.32 -15.74
N PHE A 184 -16.06 11.52 -16.35
CA PHE A 184 -14.91 10.90 -15.70
C PHE A 184 -13.66 11.20 -16.52
N ALA A 185 -12.65 11.80 -15.91
CA ALA A 185 -11.35 12.00 -16.54
C ALA A 185 -10.38 10.92 -16.08
N GLU A 186 -9.92 10.10 -17.02
CA GLU A 186 -8.79 9.21 -16.84
C GLU A 186 -7.50 9.99 -17.09
N ILE A 187 -6.67 10.14 -16.06
CA ILE A 187 -5.44 10.93 -16.08
C ILE A 187 -4.27 9.97 -16.00
N LYS A 188 -3.39 10.01 -17.02
CA LYS A 188 -2.18 9.18 -17.08
C LYS A 188 -0.94 10.00 -16.78
N THR A 189 -0.06 9.42 -15.99
CA THR A 189 1.31 9.90 -15.73
C THR A 189 2.28 8.77 -16.10
N ALA A 190 3.59 9.00 -16.00
CA ALA A 190 4.60 7.98 -16.29
C ALA A 190 4.39 6.67 -15.49
N ASN A 191 3.91 6.79 -14.24
CA ASN A 191 3.88 5.66 -13.30
C ASN A 191 2.46 5.27 -12.87
N ARG A 192 1.42 5.98 -13.32
CA ARG A 192 0.08 5.82 -12.76
C ARG A 192 -1.03 6.30 -13.69
N THR A 193 -2.20 5.65 -13.56
CA THR A 193 -3.47 6.11 -14.14
C THR A 193 -4.46 6.33 -12.99
N GLU A 194 -5.16 7.46 -13.00
CA GLU A 194 -6.18 7.80 -12.00
C GLU A 194 -7.43 8.35 -12.66
N THR A 195 -8.60 8.05 -12.08
CA THR A 195 -9.89 8.55 -12.58
C THR A 195 -10.46 9.58 -11.62
N VAL A 196 -10.78 10.76 -12.15
CA VAL A 196 -11.36 11.87 -11.40
C VAL A 196 -12.77 12.16 -11.91
N LYS A 197 -13.71 12.35 -10.99
CA LYS A 197 -15.08 12.76 -11.28
C LYS A 197 -15.15 14.24 -11.62
N LEU A 198 -15.76 14.58 -12.76
CA LEU A 198 -15.97 15.93 -13.26
C LEU A 198 -17.48 16.22 -13.37
N VAL A 199 -17.89 17.42 -12.99
CA VAL A 199 -19.30 17.86 -13.10
C VAL A 199 -19.38 19.11 -13.95
N LYS A 200 -20.17 19.03 -15.05
CA LYS A 200 -20.53 20.14 -15.93
C LYS A 200 -21.90 20.68 -15.54
N LYS A 201 -22.00 22.00 -15.37
CA LYS A 201 -23.25 22.74 -15.16
C LYS A 201 -23.76 23.39 -16.43
#